data_e9aa4d887f6b7de4ae4b2dda2a5cec11
#
_entry.id   e9aa4d887f6b7de4ae4b2dda2a5cec11
#
_cell.length_a   1.000
_cell.length_b   1.000
_cell.length_c   1.000
_cell.angle_alpha   90.00
_cell.angle_beta   90.00
_cell.angle_gamma   90.00
#
_symmetry.space_group_name_H-M   'P 1'
#
loop_
_entity.id
_entity.type
_entity.pdbx_description
1 polymer ?
#
loop_
_entity_poly.entity_id
_entity_poly.type
_entity_poly.pdbx_seq_one_letter_code
_entity_poly.pdbx_strand_id
1 'polypeptide(L)'
;MKKELYIATNNGDIGGGEVMLLNIARAARNLGYKVTIVGPSEPKQLMEAAADEGFPRIMLPAKNRAQYMLALRAWHAQNKDVLLWCNGLVPAVATGGRKNRIVHLHQYATGINAKLVPFARRNASVTLVPSRYVARACPGSEVFANWVNGVSTELDHHVGDRRLRVGFLG
;
A
#
# COMPACT_ATOMS: atom_id res chain seq x y z
N MET A 1 -19.93 11.41 -12.22
CA MET A 1 -18.46 11.45 -12.34
C MET A 1 -17.89 10.12 -11.86
N LYS A 2 -17.06 9.42 -12.66
CA LYS A 2 -16.36 8.22 -12.19
C LYS A 2 -15.35 8.65 -11.13
N LYS A 3 -15.41 8.03 -9.96
CA LYS A 3 -14.44 8.26 -8.88
C LYS A 3 -13.09 7.66 -9.32
N GLU A 4 -12.04 8.45 -9.38
CA GLU A 4 -10.70 7.97 -9.71
C GLU A 4 -9.85 7.84 -8.45
N LEU A 5 -9.07 6.76 -8.35
CA LEU A 5 -8.15 6.46 -7.26
C LEU A 5 -6.81 6.05 -7.84
N TYR A 6 -5.76 6.72 -7.42
CA TYR A 6 -4.38 6.36 -7.74
C TYR A 6 -3.74 5.74 -6.50
N ILE A 7 -3.11 4.57 -6.65
CA ILE A 7 -2.44 3.89 -5.53
C ILE A 7 -0.94 3.84 -5.83
N ALA A 8 -0.16 4.57 -5.05
CA ALA A 8 1.30 4.60 -5.16
C ALA A 8 1.90 3.48 -4.29
N THR A 9 2.72 2.62 -4.90
CA THR A 9 3.38 1.51 -4.21
C THR A 9 4.53 1.97 -3.32
N ASN A 10 4.84 1.21 -2.28
CA ASN A 10 6.00 1.43 -1.43
C ASN A 10 7.28 0.87 -2.06
N ASN A 11 7.16 -0.20 -2.85
CA ASN A 11 8.25 -0.90 -3.50
C ASN A 11 7.78 -1.44 -4.87
N GLY A 12 8.72 -1.84 -5.73
CA GLY A 12 8.42 -2.53 -7.00
C GLY A 12 8.38 -4.04 -6.87
N ASP A 13 9.00 -4.61 -5.83
CA ASP A 13 8.90 -6.04 -5.49
C ASP A 13 7.57 -6.32 -4.77
N ILE A 14 7.15 -7.59 -4.78
CA ILE A 14 5.92 -8.01 -4.10
C ILE A 14 6.25 -8.51 -2.70
N GLY A 15 5.77 -7.76 -1.70
CA GLY A 15 5.76 -8.16 -0.29
C GLY A 15 4.35 -8.09 0.27
N GLY A 16 4.19 -8.29 1.59
CA GLY A 16 2.87 -8.25 2.23
C GLY A 16 2.13 -6.92 2.05
N GLY A 17 2.85 -5.81 2.00
CA GLY A 17 2.27 -4.49 1.72
C GLY A 17 1.72 -4.37 0.30
N GLU A 18 2.39 -4.96 -0.67
CA GLU A 18 2.01 -4.95 -2.08
C GLU A 18 0.86 -5.91 -2.36
N VAL A 19 0.81 -7.06 -1.70
CA VAL A 19 -0.38 -7.94 -1.72
C VAL A 19 -1.60 -7.19 -1.19
N MET A 20 -1.44 -6.45 -0.10
CA MET A 20 -2.51 -5.62 0.45
C MET A 20 -2.90 -4.49 -0.51
N LEU A 21 -1.94 -3.88 -1.23
CA LEU A 21 -2.22 -2.90 -2.28
C LEU A 21 -3.16 -3.47 -3.34
N LEU A 22 -2.87 -4.65 -3.87
CA LEU A 22 -3.72 -5.31 -4.87
C LEU A 22 -5.11 -5.64 -4.30
N ASN A 23 -5.20 -6.07 -3.04
CA ASN A 23 -6.48 -6.27 -2.37
C ASN A 23 -7.29 -4.97 -2.28
N ILE A 24 -6.67 -3.86 -1.91
CA ILE A 24 -7.29 -2.53 -1.88
C ILE A 24 -7.75 -2.12 -3.28
N ALA A 25 -6.92 -2.34 -4.29
CA ALA A 25 -7.24 -2.01 -5.67
C ALA A 25 -8.48 -2.78 -6.19
N ARG A 26 -8.56 -4.09 -5.88
CA ARG A 26 -9.73 -4.92 -6.21
C ARG A 26 -10.99 -4.44 -5.49
N ALA A 27 -10.89 -4.17 -4.19
CA ALA A 27 -12.00 -3.66 -3.39
C ALA A 27 -12.50 -2.30 -3.91
N ALA A 28 -11.60 -1.36 -4.20
CA ALA A 28 -11.95 -0.07 -4.77
C ALA A 28 -12.60 -0.19 -6.15
N ARG A 29 -12.10 -1.08 -7.02
CA ARG A 29 -12.70 -1.38 -8.32
C ARG A 29 -14.13 -1.91 -8.16
N ASN A 30 -14.36 -2.82 -7.22
CA ASN A 30 -15.70 -3.35 -6.92
C ASN A 30 -16.66 -2.28 -6.38
N LEU A 31 -16.13 -1.25 -5.74
CA LEU A 31 -16.90 -0.06 -5.29
C LEU A 31 -17.09 0.98 -6.42
N GLY A 32 -16.70 0.67 -7.66
CA GLY A 32 -16.89 1.52 -8.82
C GLY A 32 -15.84 2.60 -9.05
N TYR A 33 -14.69 2.53 -8.35
CA TYR A 33 -13.57 3.40 -8.62
C TYR A 33 -12.81 2.94 -9.88
N LYS A 34 -12.35 3.91 -10.68
CA LYS A 34 -11.30 3.67 -11.67
C LYS A 34 -9.95 3.73 -10.95
N VAL A 35 -9.33 2.58 -10.77
CA VAL A 35 -8.07 2.46 -10.03
C VAL A 35 -6.90 2.44 -10.99
N THR A 36 -5.85 3.22 -10.71
CA THR A 36 -4.58 3.23 -11.43
C THR A 36 -3.43 3.01 -10.43
N ILE A 37 -2.55 2.06 -10.71
CA ILE A 37 -1.37 1.78 -9.90
C ILE A 37 -0.21 2.65 -10.35
N VAL A 38 0.47 3.30 -9.40
CA VAL A 38 1.64 4.16 -9.65
C VAL A 38 2.85 3.53 -8.97
N GLY A 39 3.89 3.22 -9.73
CA GLY A 39 5.09 2.57 -9.18
C GLY A 39 6.35 2.87 -9.97
N PRO A 40 7.52 2.40 -9.48
CA PRO A 40 8.78 2.54 -10.20
C PRO A 40 8.81 1.66 -11.45
N SER A 41 9.65 2.03 -12.41
CA SER A 41 9.93 1.18 -13.59
C SER A 41 10.77 -0.06 -13.24
N GLU A 42 11.54 0.03 -12.15
CA GLU A 42 12.36 -1.07 -11.61
C GLU A 42 12.35 -1.05 -10.07
N PRO A 43 12.26 -2.19 -9.40
CA PRO A 43 11.83 -3.50 -9.94
C PRO A 43 10.34 -3.46 -10.37
N LYS A 44 9.98 -4.32 -11.35
CA LYS A 44 8.69 -4.23 -12.06
C LYS A 44 7.64 -5.26 -11.63
N GLN A 45 7.96 -6.16 -10.71
CA GLN A 45 7.11 -7.30 -10.34
C GLN A 45 5.68 -6.89 -9.98
N LEU A 46 5.50 -5.89 -9.12
CA LEU A 46 4.17 -5.40 -8.77
C LEU A 46 3.45 -4.77 -9.95
N MET A 47 4.18 -4.04 -10.79
CA MET A 47 3.58 -3.39 -11.96
C MET A 47 3.13 -4.41 -13.00
N GLU A 48 3.84 -5.54 -13.14
CA GLU A 48 3.43 -6.67 -13.97
C GLU A 48 2.20 -7.36 -13.38
N ALA A 49 2.22 -7.70 -12.09
CA ALA A 49 1.06 -8.30 -11.41
C ALA A 49 -0.20 -7.41 -11.49
N ALA A 50 -0.06 -6.10 -11.38
CA ALA A 50 -1.17 -5.17 -11.55
C ALA A 50 -1.73 -5.19 -12.99
N ALA A 51 -0.84 -5.36 -14.00
CA ALA A 51 -1.29 -5.49 -15.39
C ALA A 51 -2.04 -6.79 -15.64
N ASP A 52 -1.55 -7.90 -15.11
CA ASP A 52 -2.17 -9.21 -15.25
C ASP A 52 -3.59 -9.22 -14.67
N GLU A 53 -3.83 -8.37 -13.67
CA GLU A 53 -5.17 -8.12 -13.11
C GLU A 53 -5.99 -7.06 -13.85
N GLY A 54 -5.46 -6.49 -14.94
CA GLY A 54 -6.13 -5.48 -15.77
C GLY A 54 -6.18 -4.09 -15.16
N PHE A 55 -5.30 -3.76 -14.20
CA PHE A 55 -5.22 -2.39 -13.67
C PHE A 55 -4.37 -1.50 -14.58
N PRO A 56 -4.86 -0.28 -14.94
CA PRO A 56 -4.04 0.77 -15.52
C PRO A 56 -2.83 1.07 -14.65
N ARG A 57 -1.69 1.39 -15.25
CA ARG A 57 -0.42 1.61 -14.57
C ARG A 57 0.26 2.90 -15.01
N ILE A 58 0.93 3.55 -14.09
CA ILE A 58 1.88 4.63 -14.35
C ILE A 58 3.24 4.19 -13.83
N MET A 59 4.15 3.88 -14.74
CA MET A 59 5.52 3.47 -14.43
C MET A 59 6.41 4.71 -14.42
N LEU A 60 6.89 5.08 -13.22
CA LEU A 60 7.76 6.22 -13.04
C LEU A 60 9.22 5.81 -13.28
N PRO A 61 9.99 6.56 -14.11
CA PRO A 61 11.37 6.24 -14.38
C PRO A 61 12.21 6.29 -13.10
N ALA A 62 12.58 5.14 -12.56
CA ALA A 62 13.36 5.03 -11.34
C ALA A 62 14.05 3.68 -11.26
N LYS A 63 15.34 3.68 -10.92
CA LYS A 63 16.14 2.47 -10.66
C LYS A 63 16.41 2.25 -9.18
N ASN A 64 16.03 3.20 -8.33
CA ASN A 64 16.20 3.11 -6.88
C ASN A 64 15.14 3.94 -6.17
N ARG A 65 15.06 3.76 -4.85
CA ARG A 65 14.06 4.41 -4.00
C ARG A 65 14.11 5.94 -4.07
N ALA A 66 15.28 6.53 -4.08
CA ALA A 66 15.41 7.99 -4.11
C ALA A 66 14.89 8.58 -5.43
N GLN A 67 15.23 7.97 -6.56
CA GLN A 67 14.70 8.36 -7.86
C GLN A 67 13.18 8.19 -7.93
N TYR A 68 12.65 7.08 -7.40
CA TYR A 68 11.21 6.86 -7.33
C TYR A 68 10.51 7.95 -6.52
N MET A 69 11.03 8.30 -5.35
CA MET A 69 10.45 9.35 -4.51
C MET A 69 10.42 10.70 -5.23
N LEU A 70 11.50 11.06 -5.94
CA LEU A 70 11.57 12.31 -6.71
C LEU A 70 10.59 12.29 -7.89
N ALA A 71 10.54 11.19 -8.64
CA ALA A 71 9.63 11.03 -9.77
C ALA A 71 8.16 11.06 -9.32
N LEU A 72 7.81 10.39 -8.23
CA LEU A 72 6.46 10.40 -7.65
C LEU A 72 6.07 11.81 -7.16
N ARG A 73 7.01 12.52 -6.54
CA ARG A 73 6.77 13.90 -6.10
C ARG A 73 6.51 14.83 -7.29
N ALA A 74 7.29 14.68 -8.37
CA ALA A 74 7.12 15.47 -9.59
C ALA A 74 5.78 15.12 -10.27
N TRP A 75 5.47 13.84 -10.44
CA TRP A 75 4.20 13.39 -11.00
C TRP A 75 3.01 13.92 -10.22
N HIS A 76 3.01 13.81 -8.89
CA HIS A 76 1.91 14.30 -8.05
C HIS A 76 1.81 15.83 -8.04
N ALA A 77 2.89 16.55 -8.35
CA ALA A 77 2.83 18.02 -8.53
C ALA A 77 2.00 18.42 -9.77
N GLN A 78 2.10 17.63 -10.83
CA GLN A 78 1.35 17.83 -12.07
C GLN A 78 -0.09 17.28 -11.99
N ASN A 79 -0.36 16.38 -11.03
CA ASN A 79 -1.65 15.72 -10.82
C ASN A 79 -2.19 15.99 -9.39
N LYS A 80 -2.15 17.24 -8.93
CA LYS A 80 -2.47 17.63 -7.54
C LYS A 80 -3.92 17.40 -7.13
N ASP A 81 -4.83 17.29 -8.09
CA ASP A 81 -6.27 17.15 -7.84
C ASP A 81 -6.73 15.68 -7.75
N VAL A 82 -5.84 14.72 -8.05
CA VAL A 82 -6.16 13.30 -7.93
C VAL A 82 -6.15 12.84 -6.47
N LEU A 83 -7.00 11.87 -6.16
CA LEU A 83 -6.94 11.16 -4.88
C LEU A 83 -5.82 10.12 -4.94
N LEU A 84 -4.77 10.31 -4.14
CA LEU A 84 -3.61 9.43 -4.08
C LEU A 84 -3.61 8.60 -2.79
N TRP A 85 -3.67 7.29 -2.91
CA TRP A 85 -3.41 6.35 -1.82
C TRP A 85 -1.92 6.04 -1.77
N CYS A 86 -1.23 6.49 -0.73
CA CYS A 86 0.18 6.20 -0.46
C CYS A 86 0.27 4.87 0.29
N ASN A 87 0.58 3.79 -0.42
CA ASN A 87 0.66 2.44 0.15
C ASN A 87 2.04 2.20 0.79
N GLY A 88 2.25 2.77 1.95
CA GLY A 88 3.49 2.68 2.73
C GLY A 88 4.21 4.02 2.95
N LEU A 89 5.33 3.95 3.65
CA LEU A 89 6.06 5.14 4.08
C LEU A 89 6.75 5.88 2.92
N VAL A 90 7.28 5.14 1.93
CA VAL A 90 8.03 5.74 0.81
C VAL A 90 7.17 6.72 0.01
N PRO A 91 5.98 6.33 -0.53
CA PRO A 91 5.14 7.27 -1.26
C PRO A 91 4.57 8.36 -0.34
N ALA A 92 4.32 8.06 0.94
CA ALA A 92 3.84 9.03 1.90
C ALA A 92 4.86 10.13 2.17
N VAL A 93 6.15 9.79 2.32
CA VAL A 93 7.25 10.76 2.47
C VAL A 93 7.46 11.52 1.16
N ALA A 94 7.52 10.83 0.02
CA ALA A 94 7.72 11.46 -1.28
C ALA A 94 6.72 12.60 -1.55
N THR A 95 5.46 12.39 -1.14
CA THR A 95 4.37 13.35 -1.35
C THR A 95 4.02 14.16 -0.10
N GLY A 96 4.82 14.07 0.97
CA GLY A 96 4.58 14.75 2.24
C GLY A 96 4.27 16.24 2.09
N GLY A 97 3.30 16.73 2.88
CA GLY A 97 2.81 18.11 2.84
C GLY A 97 1.80 18.42 1.74
N ARG A 98 1.53 17.51 0.80
CA ARG A 98 0.50 17.69 -0.24
C ARG A 98 -0.88 17.26 0.27
N LYS A 99 -1.94 17.78 -0.37
CA LYS A 99 -3.35 17.43 -0.09
C LYS A 99 -3.80 16.22 -0.93
N ASN A 100 -5.05 15.82 -0.77
CA ASN A 100 -5.72 14.75 -1.52
C ASN A 100 -5.00 13.41 -1.41
N ARG A 101 -4.51 13.06 -0.21
CA ARG A 101 -3.78 11.83 0.05
C ARG A 101 -4.38 11.04 1.19
N ILE A 102 -4.43 9.71 0.98
CA ILE A 102 -4.60 8.70 2.03
C ILE A 102 -3.22 8.14 2.30
N VAL A 103 -2.77 8.12 3.55
CA VAL A 103 -1.49 7.54 3.96
C VAL A 103 -1.77 6.22 4.65
N HIS A 104 -1.29 5.10 4.11
CA HIS A 104 -1.46 3.77 4.69
C HIS A 104 -0.10 3.22 5.10
N LEU A 105 0.15 3.14 6.41
CA LEU A 105 1.38 2.63 6.99
C LEU A 105 1.17 1.16 7.38
N HIS A 106 1.94 0.24 6.80
CA HIS A 106 1.79 -1.19 7.04
C HIS A 106 2.57 -1.70 8.26
N GLN A 107 3.53 -0.92 8.75
CA GLN A 107 4.45 -1.33 9.79
C GLN A 107 4.59 -0.26 10.87
N TYR A 108 4.93 -0.71 12.06
CA TYR A 108 5.42 0.17 13.12
C TYR A 108 6.74 0.80 12.68
N ALA A 109 6.76 2.12 12.58
CA ALA A 109 7.97 2.84 12.18
C ALA A 109 8.94 2.96 13.36
N THR A 110 10.19 2.57 13.17
CA THR A 110 11.27 2.67 14.17
C THR A 110 12.44 3.49 13.64
N GLY A 111 13.29 3.95 14.55
CA GLY A 111 14.50 4.68 14.19
C GLY A 111 14.24 5.92 13.35
N ILE A 112 14.97 6.06 12.24
CA ILE A 112 14.81 7.21 11.33
C ILE A 112 13.44 7.25 10.66
N ASN A 113 12.83 6.09 10.40
CA ASN A 113 11.52 6.01 9.79
C ASN A 113 10.44 6.64 10.70
N ALA A 114 10.55 6.46 12.01
CA ALA A 114 9.63 7.09 12.96
C ALA A 114 9.69 8.63 12.89
N LYS A 115 10.88 9.19 12.65
CA LYS A 115 11.06 10.65 12.48
C LYS A 115 10.45 11.18 11.18
N LEU A 116 10.27 10.34 10.18
CA LEU A 116 9.67 10.71 8.89
C LEU A 116 8.12 10.67 8.91
N VAL A 117 7.53 9.93 9.84
CA VAL A 117 6.06 9.77 9.92
C VAL A 117 5.30 11.09 10.04
N PRO A 118 5.69 12.06 10.90
CA PRO A 118 4.98 13.34 10.98
C PRO A 118 4.96 14.10 9.66
N PHE A 119 6.08 14.10 8.93
CA PHE A 119 6.15 14.72 7.60
C PHE A 119 5.33 13.97 6.56
N ALA A 120 5.39 12.65 6.55
CA ALA A 120 4.61 11.80 5.65
C ALA A 120 3.09 12.05 5.78
N ARG A 121 2.61 12.24 7.02
CA ARG A 121 1.20 12.47 7.36
C ARG A 121 0.73 13.90 7.12
N ARG A 122 1.64 14.86 7.00
CA ARG A 122 1.28 16.28 6.90
C ARG A 122 0.34 16.52 5.74
N ASN A 123 -0.83 17.13 5.98
CA ASN A 123 -1.89 17.41 5.01
C ASN A 123 -2.52 16.16 4.35
N ALA A 124 -2.32 14.96 4.88
CA ALA A 124 -3.09 13.81 4.46
C ALA A 124 -4.55 13.93 4.94
N SER A 125 -5.49 13.44 4.12
CA SER A 125 -6.90 13.42 4.49
C SER A 125 -7.17 12.43 5.62
N VAL A 126 -6.46 11.29 5.60
CA VAL A 126 -6.51 10.26 6.64
C VAL A 126 -5.18 9.50 6.68
N THR A 127 -4.82 9.00 7.85
CA THR A 127 -3.72 8.04 8.02
C THR A 127 -4.30 6.72 8.51
N LEU A 128 -4.02 5.64 7.80
CA LEU A 128 -4.47 4.29 8.09
C LEU A 128 -3.32 3.44 8.60
N VAL A 129 -3.62 2.55 9.54
CA VAL A 129 -2.65 1.62 10.15
C VAL A 129 -3.30 0.24 10.34
N PRO A 130 -2.54 -0.87 10.31
CA PRO A 130 -3.12 -2.21 10.25
C PRO A 130 -3.69 -2.71 11.59
N SER A 131 -3.39 -2.07 12.71
CA SER A 131 -3.81 -2.56 14.01
C SER A 131 -3.90 -1.46 15.07
N ARG A 132 -4.64 -1.75 16.15
CA ARG A 132 -4.69 -0.88 17.34
C ARG A 132 -3.32 -0.70 17.99
N TYR A 133 -2.44 -1.69 17.89
CA TYR A 133 -1.07 -1.58 18.40
C TYR A 133 -0.30 -0.48 17.66
N VAL A 134 -0.33 -0.47 16.32
CA VAL A 134 0.32 0.57 15.52
C VAL A 134 -0.36 1.93 15.71
N ALA A 135 -1.69 1.96 15.87
CA ALA A 135 -2.43 3.20 16.11
C ALA A 135 -2.01 3.90 17.42
N ARG A 136 -1.66 3.16 18.48
CA ARG A 136 -1.14 3.74 19.74
C ARG A 136 0.16 4.51 19.52
N ALA A 137 1.02 4.04 18.62
CA ALA A 137 2.27 4.71 18.27
C ALA A 137 2.12 5.79 17.18
N CYS A 138 0.94 5.89 16.57
CA CYS A 138 0.62 6.83 15.52
C CYS A 138 -0.69 7.56 15.84
N PRO A 139 -0.75 8.42 16.89
CA PRO A 139 -1.97 9.09 17.31
C PRO A 139 -2.68 9.83 16.17
N GLY A 140 -4.02 9.76 16.13
CA GLY A 140 -4.84 10.34 15.07
C GLY A 140 -4.82 9.54 13.76
N SER A 141 -4.35 8.30 13.77
CA SER A 141 -4.57 7.34 12.69
C SER A 141 -5.82 6.49 12.94
N GLU A 142 -6.39 5.96 11.86
CA GLU A 142 -7.51 5.03 11.88
C GLU A 142 -7.02 3.61 11.64
N VAL A 143 -7.66 2.63 12.30
CA VAL A 143 -7.32 1.22 12.09
C VAL A 143 -8.01 0.71 10.84
N PHE A 144 -7.21 0.26 9.91
CA PHE A 144 -7.62 -0.41 8.67
C PHE A 144 -6.88 -1.75 8.60
N ALA A 145 -7.54 -2.78 9.13
CA ALA A 145 -6.94 -4.10 9.25
C ALA A 145 -6.63 -4.70 7.88
N ASN A 146 -5.49 -5.38 7.79
CA ASN A 146 -5.18 -6.18 6.60
C ASN A 146 -6.16 -7.36 6.51
N TRP A 147 -6.47 -7.76 5.27
CA TRP A 147 -7.29 -8.95 5.02
C TRP A 147 -6.67 -9.80 3.93
N VAL A 148 -7.05 -11.04 3.90
CA VAL A 148 -6.77 -11.99 2.81
C VAL A 148 -8.10 -12.39 2.18
N ASN A 149 -8.07 -12.71 0.88
CA ASN A 149 -9.24 -13.29 0.24
C ASN A 149 -9.54 -14.65 0.89
N GLY A 150 -10.84 -15.03 0.93
CA GLY A 150 -11.23 -16.30 1.51
C GLY A 150 -10.43 -17.45 0.89
N VAL A 151 -9.76 -18.21 1.73
CA VAL A 151 -9.11 -19.47 1.32
C VAL A 151 -10.17 -20.54 1.45
N SER A 152 -10.36 -21.37 0.39
CA SER A 152 -11.19 -22.57 0.54
C SER A 152 -10.44 -23.49 1.50
N THR A 153 -10.99 -23.65 2.70
CA THR A 153 -10.48 -24.61 3.66
C THR A 153 -11.09 -25.96 3.36
N GLU A 154 -10.56 -26.68 2.38
CA GLU A 154 -10.65 -28.13 2.41
C GLU A 154 -9.70 -28.57 3.53
N LEU A 155 -10.25 -28.76 4.71
CA LEU A 155 -9.54 -29.35 5.83
C LEU A 155 -9.36 -30.83 5.48
N ASP A 156 -8.18 -31.18 5.00
CA ASP A 156 -7.75 -32.56 4.89
C ASP A 156 -7.52 -33.06 6.34
N HIS A 157 -8.58 -33.61 6.91
CA HIS A 157 -8.53 -34.24 8.23
C HIS A 157 -7.76 -35.53 8.13
N HIS A 158 -6.44 -35.48 8.19
CA HIS A 158 -5.66 -36.66 8.55
C HIS A 158 -5.99 -37.06 10.00
N VAL A 159 -7.06 -37.81 10.12
CA VAL A 159 -7.43 -38.50 11.37
C VAL A 159 -6.45 -39.63 11.59
N GLY A 160 -5.38 -39.40 12.37
CA GLY A 160 -4.44 -40.48 12.69
C GLY A 160 -3.18 -40.09 13.45
N ASP A 161 -2.76 -38.83 13.42
CA ASP A 161 -1.59 -38.40 14.16
C ASP A 161 -2.00 -37.49 15.34
N ARG A 162 -1.74 -37.97 16.57
CA ARG A 162 -2.00 -37.22 17.82
C ARG A 162 -1.00 -36.10 18.08
N ARG A 163 -0.13 -35.77 17.10
CA ARG A 163 0.88 -34.72 17.26
C ARG A 163 0.34 -33.38 16.78
N LEU A 164 0.31 -32.41 17.67
CA LEU A 164 0.03 -31.04 17.33
C LEU A 164 1.14 -30.53 16.40
N ARG A 165 0.78 -30.12 15.17
CA ARG A 165 1.70 -29.44 14.23
C ARG A 165 1.38 -27.98 14.24
N VAL A 166 2.32 -27.16 14.64
CA VAL A 166 2.21 -25.69 14.64
C VAL A 166 3.06 -25.17 13.47
N GLY A 167 2.42 -24.49 12.54
CA GLY A 167 3.09 -23.82 11.42
C GLY A 167 3.10 -22.31 11.64
N PHE A 168 4.21 -21.65 11.32
CA PHE A 168 4.30 -20.21 11.19
C PHE A 168 4.38 -19.87 9.71
N LEU A 169 3.49 -18.95 9.27
CA LEU A 169 3.59 -18.31 7.96
C LEU A 169 4.30 -16.97 8.18
N GLY A 170 5.54 -16.85 7.72
CA GLY A 170 6.35 -15.64 7.75
C GLY A 170 6.17 -14.78 6.52
#